data_94ca4030355d531b812c4e640e2d75e6
#
_entry.id   94ca4030355d531b812c4e640e2d75e6
#
_cell.length_a   1.000
_cell.length_b   1.000
_cell.length_c   1.000
_cell.angle_alpha   90.00
_cell.angle_beta   90.00
_cell.angle_gamma   90.00
#
_symmetry.space_group_name_H-M   'P 1'
#
loop_
_entity.id
_entity.type
_entity.pdbx_description
1 polymer ?
#
loop_
_entity_poly.entity_id
_entity_poly.type
_entity_poly.pdbx_seq_one_letter_code
_entity_poly.pdbx_strand_id
1 'polypeptide(L)'
;METEQLTKEKTVDRITPEIVILDSDELIVLLAQAQVRPEKQGDTSEVISWLKAGNGAIPFVVFIDLEKIQIFKWDSPNLSEPVCVLNTVEVLTPYGLKLPEKWLSAYDLGSRTESWLDDLGSHWKLENPPAKEQIAAIGLLPLLKDGTIQPEVEIRIDSKLKYIVLRYFFPRPDYF
;
A
#
# COMPACT_ATOMS: atom_id res chain seq x y z
N MET A 1 1.13 -27.12 26.78
CA MET A 1 2.43 -26.92 26.18
C MET A 1 2.37 -26.68 24.70
N GLU A 2 1.72 -27.52 23.97
CA GLU A 2 1.54 -27.24 22.55
C GLU A 2 0.71 -25.98 22.30
N THR A 3 -0.21 -25.67 23.19
CA THR A 3 -1.00 -24.48 23.14
C THR A 3 -0.14 -23.19 23.19
N GLU A 4 0.94 -23.25 23.95
CA GLU A 4 1.84 -22.11 24.04
C GLU A 4 2.60 -21.90 22.76
N GLN A 5 2.98 -22.96 22.09
CA GLN A 5 3.65 -22.88 20.81
C GLN A 5 2.72 -22.34 19.75
N LEU A 6 1.46 -22.75 19.78
CA LEU A 6 0.47 -22.24 18.84
C LEU A 6 0.24 -20.74 19.00
N THR A 7 0.28 -20.26 20.25
CA THR A 7 0.13 -18.82 20.48
C THR A 7 1.35 -18.02 20.08
N LYS A 8 2.53 -18.61 20.16
CA LYS A 8 3.76 -17.93 19.78
C LYS A 8 3.95 -17.83 18.28
N GLU A 9 3.35 -18.76 17.57
CA GLU A 9 3.45 -18.81 16.13
C GLU A 9 2.34 -18.04 15.44
N LYS A 10 1.87 -16.98 16.07
CA LYS A 10 0.98 -16.05 15.39
C LYS A 10 1.78 -15.37 14.29
N THR A 11 2.01 -16.07 13.21
CA THR A 11 2.45 -15.43 12.00
C THR A 11 1.31 -14.56 11.49
N VAL A 12 1.64 -13.37 11.12
CA VAL A 12 0.69 -12.51 10.43
C VAL A 12 0.45 -13.16 9.07
N ASP A 13 -0.68 -13.83 8.93
CA ASP A 13 -1.05 -14.49 7.68
C ASP A 13 -1.91 -13.61 6.78
N ARG A 14 -2.26 -12.43 7.25
CA ARG A 14 -3.10 -11.49 6.50
C ARG A 14 -2.77 -10.06 6.88
N ILE A 15 -2.93 -9.17 5.91
CA ILE A 15 -2.79 -7.73 6.12
C ILE A 15 -3.93 -7.01 5.41
N THR A 16 -4.21 -5.79 5.88
CA THR A 16 -5.20 -4.91 5.25
C THR A 16 -4.52 -3.59 4.92
N PRO A 17 -3.77 -3.56 3.79
CA PRO A 17 -3.10 -2.31 3.42
C PRO A 17 -4.09 -1.23 3.02
N GLU A 18 -3.67 0.01 3.10
CA GLU A 18 -4.50 1.14 2.70
C GLU A 18 -4.78 1.12 1.21
N ILE A 19 -3.84 0.66 0.41
CA ILE A 19 -3.99 0.66 -1.05
C ILE A 19 -3.49 -0.68 -1.58
N VAL A 20 -4.29 -1.26 -2.48
CA VAL A 20 -3.89 -2.44 -3.25
C VAL A 20 -4.26 -2.16 -4.70
N ILE A 21 -3.31 -2.35 -5.60
CA ILE A 21 -3.55 -2.21 -7.03
C ILE A 21 -3.33 -3.58 -7.68
N LEU A 22 -4.29 -4.01 -8.48
CA LEU A 22 -4.23 -5.27 -9.21
C LEU A 22 -4.11 -5.01 -10.70
N ASP A 23 -3.41 -5.90 -11.40
CA ASP A 23 -3.39 -5.87 -12.86
C ASP A 23 -4.61 -6.60 -13.44
N SER A 24 -4.65 -6.74 -14.76
CA SER A 24 -5.77 -7.40 -15.46
C SER A 24 -5.89 -8.88 -15.13
N ASP A 25 -4.82 -9.50 -14.66
CA ASP A 25 -4.83 -10.90 -14.23
C ASP A 25 -5.09 -11.04 -12.73
N GLU A 26 -5.47 -9.93 -12.09
CA GLU A 26 -5.73 -9.85 -10.65
C GLU A 26 -4.52 -10.16 -9.78
N LEU A 27 -3.33 -9.93 -10.30
CA LEU A 27 -2.11 -10.04 -9.53
C LEU A 27 -1.79 -8.69 -8.88
N ILE A 28 -1.25 -8.75 -7.67
CA ILE A 28 -0.90 -7.53 -6.93
C ILE A 28 0.32 -6.88 -7.60
N VAL A 29 0.15 -5.65 -8.05
CA VAL A 29 1.27 -4.88 -8.63
C VAL A 29 1.78 -3.82 -7.67
N LEU A 30 0.96 -3.41 -6.71
CA LEU A 30 1.36 -2.46 -5.70
C LEU A 30 0.54 -2.67 -4.44
N LEU A 31 1.20 -2.57 -3.28
CA LEU A 31 0.49 -2.38 -2.02
C LEU A 31 1.12 -1.23 -1.27
N ALA A 32 0.33 -0.52 -0.51
CA ALA A 32 0.79 0.64 0.24
C ALA A 32 0.27 0.62 1.66
N GLN A 33 1.13 0.99 2.58
CA GLN A 33 0.82 1.10 3.99
C GLN A 33 1.12 2.51 4.46
N ALA A 34 0.16 3.16 5.10
CA ALA A 34 0.33 4.51 5.63
C ALA A 34 0.49 4.47 7.14
N GLN A 35 1.28 5.41 7.66
CA GLN A 35 1.55 5.53 9.08
C GLN A 35 1.64 7.01 9.45
N VAL A 36 0.79 7.46 10.36
CA VAL A 36 0.78 8.86 10.80
C VAL A 36 1.50 9.09 12.12
N ARG A 37 1.78 8.02 12.86
CA ARG A 37 2.43 8.11 14.17
C ARG A 37 3.71 7.28 14.18
N PRO A 38 4.88 7.94 14.36
CA PRO A 38 6.16 7.23 14.34
C PRO A 38 6.27 6.12 15.39
N GLU A 39 5.61 6.27 16.52
CA GLU A 39 5.64 5.27 17.59
C GLU A 39 4.92 3.97 17.23
N LYS A 40 4.15 3.95 16.17
CA LYS A 40 3.49 2.75 15.70
C LYS A 40 4.22 2.12 14.52
N GLN A 41 5.50 1.87 14.71
CA GLN A 41 6.31 1.24 13.67
C GLN A 41 5.93 -0.22 13.41
N GLY A 42 5.13 -0.80 14.30
CA GLY A 42 4.70 -2.18 14.15
C GLY A 42 3.99 -2.47 12.83
N ASP A 43 3.25 -1.48 12.31
CA ASP A 43 2.49 -1.67 11.06
C ASP A 43 3.42 -2.00 9.89
N THR A 44 4.52 -1.26 9.75
CA THR A 44 5.50 -1.52 8.70
C THR A 44 6.19 -2.86 8.91
N SER A 45 6.53 -3.19 10.15
CA SER A 45 7.15 -4.47 10.49
C SER A 45 6.23 -5.64 10.17
N GLU A 46 4.92 -5.48 10.42
CA GLU A 46 3.94 -6.51 10.09
C GLU A 46 3.87 -6.77 8.60
N VAL A 47 3.87 -5.71 7.79
CA VAL A 47 3.85 -5.85 6.34
C VAL A 47 5.11 -6.56 5.86
N ILE A 48 6.27 -6.19 6.37
CA ILE A 48 7.53 -6.83 5.99
C ILE A 48 7.53 -8.30 6.40
N SER A 49 7.08 -8.62 7.61
CA SER A 49 6.97 -10.01 8.06
C SER A 49 6.04 -10.82 7.17
N TRP A 50 4.92 -10.23 6.81
CA TRP A 50 3.96 -10.86 5.92
C TRP A 50 4.55 -11.11 4.54
N LEU A 51 5.28 -10.14 3.99
CA LEU A 51 5.94 -10.30 2.70
C LEU A 51 6.95 -11.46 2.73
N LYS A 52 7.70 -11.56 3.81
CA LYS A 52 8.69 -12.63 3.97
C LYS A 52 8.06 -14.00 4.11
N ALA A 53 6.87 -14.07 4.68
CA ALA A 53 6.18 -15.33 4.86
C ALA A 53 5.59 -15.87 3.56
N GLY A 54 5.32 -15.00 2.60
CA GLY A 54 4.77 -15.38 1.32
C GLY A 54 5.83 -15.87 0.34
N ASN A 55 5.37 -16.40 -0.76
CA ASN A 55 6.24 -16.91 -1.82
C ASN A 55 5.82 -16.27 -3.14
N GLY A 56 6.06 -14.98 -3.26
CA GLY A 56 5.71 -14.25 -4.45
C GLY A 56 6.40 -12.91 -4.50
N ALA A 57 6.49 -12.35 -5.68
CA ALA A 57 7.03 -11.02 -5.88
C ALA A 57 5.88 -10.02 -6.01
N ILE A 58 6.07 -8.87 -5.42
CA ILE A 58 5.16 -7.73 -5.60
C ILE A 58 6.00 -6.63 -6.22
N PRO A 59 5.65 -6.17 -7.43
CA PRO A 59 6.50 -5.20 -8.12
C PRO A 59 6.80 -3.95 -7.29
N PHE A 60 5.79 -3.42 -6.58
CA PHE A 60 5.99 -2.21 -5.81
C PHE A 60 5.32 -2.28 -4.46
N VAL A 61 6.06 -1.87 -3.43
CA VAL A 61 5.58 -1.74 -2.05
C VAL A 61 5.85 -0.30 -1.62
N VAL A 62 4.85 0.37 -1.09
CA VAL A 62 4.94 1.79 -0.75
C VAL A 62 4.67 1.97 0.73
N PHE A 63 5.57 2.65 1.41
CA PHE A 63 5.36 3.07 2.79
C PHE A 63 5.28 4.59 2.83
N ILE A 64 4.20 5.10 3.41
CA ILE A 64 3.93 6.53 3.48
C ILE A 64 3.88 6.96 4.94
N ASP A 65 4.67 7.96 5.30
CA ASP A 65 4.49 8.66 6.57
C ASP A 65 4.30 10.15 6.28
N LEU A 66 4.27 10.97 7.31
CA LEU A 66 4.02 12.40 7.15
C LEU A 66 5.19 13.15 6.51
N GLU A 67 6.36 12.54 6.45
CA GLU A 67 7.55 13.17 5.89
C GLU A 67 7.86 12.68 4.49
N LYS A 68 7.76 11.38 4.27
CA LYS A 68 8.22 10.78 3.04
C LYS A 68 7.33 9.66 2.54
N ILE A 69 7.34 9.49 1.24
CA ILE A 69 6.77 8.36 0.53
C ILE A 69 7.94 7.55 0.01
N GLN A 70 8.07 6.32 0.46
CA GLN A 70 9.16 5.43 0.05
C GLN A 70 8.59 4.32 -0.81
N ILE A 71 9.16 4.13 -1.98
CA ILE A 71 8.74 3.11 -2.91
C ILE A 71 9.85 2.07 -3.02
N PHE A 72 9.47 0.81 -2.83
CA PHE A 72 10.39 -0.33 -2.83
C PHE A 72 9.93 -1.34 -3.86
N LYS A 73 10.84 -2.23 -4.23
CA LYS A 73 10.49 -3.44 -4.98
C LYS A 73 10.62 -4.63 -4.05
N TRP A 74 9.63 -5.48 -4.07
CA TRP A 74 9.70 -6.74 -3.34
C TRP A 74 10.04 -7.84 -4.31
N ASP A 75 11.24 -8.36 -4.12
CA ASP A 75 11.75 -9.48 -4.90
C ASP A 75 12.07 -10.57 -3.90
N SER A 76 11.07 -11.43 -3.68
CA SER A 76 11.20 -12.48 -2.66
C SER A 76 12.59 -13.12 -2.73
N PRO A 77 13.34 -13.20 -1.63
CA PRO A 77 12.89 -12.96 -0.24
C PRO A 77 13.21 -11.57 0.32
N ASN A 78 13.65 -10.63 -0.48
CA ASN A 78 14.16 -9.37 0.02
C ASN A 78 13.39 -8.14 -0.46
N LEU A 79 13.26 -7.18 0.44
CA LEU A 79 12.84 -5.84 0.09
C LEU A 79 14.09 -5.08 -0.39
N SER A 80 13.98 -4.37 -1.51
CA SER A 80 15.08 -3.58 -2.05
C SER A 80 15.39 -2.38 -1.16
N GLU A 81 16.47 -1.68 -1.46
CA GLU A 81 16.58 -0.30 -1.01
C GLU A 81 15.47 0.49 -1.69
N PRO A 82 15.05 1.62 -1.12
CA PRO A 82 14.01 2.43 -1.78
C PRO A 82 14.46 2.80 -3.18
N VAL A 83 13.62 2.51 -4.16
CA VAL A 83 13.90 2.91 -5.55
C VAL A 83 13.44 4.33 -5.82
N CYS A 84 12.61 4.89 -4.94
CA CYS A 84 12.15 6.27 -5.04
C CYS A 84 11.77 6.76 -3.64
N VAL A 85 12.18 7.96 -3.29
CA VAL A 85 11.81 8.61 -2.03
C VAL A 85 11.30 10.01 -2.37
N LEU A 86 10.08 10.32 -1.95
CA LEU A 86 9.43 11.58 -2.25
C LEU A 86 9.02 12.28 -0.96
N ASN A 87 8.87 13.59 -1.04
CA ASN A 87 8.37 14.39 0.08
C ASN A 87 6.84 14.32 0.11
N THR A 88 6.29 13.83 1.22
CA THR A 88 4.85 13.62 1.36
C THR A 88 4.05 14.90 1.18
N VAL A 89 4.47 15.99 1.81
CA VAL A 89 3.75 17.26 1.74
C VAL A 89 3.73 17.80 0.31
N GLU A 90 4.87 17.77 -0.36
CA GLU A 90 4.94 18.24 -1.75
C GLU A 90 4.04 17.45 -2.69
N VAL A 91 4.01 16.14 -2.49
CA VAL A 91 3.23 15.27 -3.37
C VAL A 91 1.74 15.35 -3.06
N LEU A 92 1.36 15.36 -1.79
CA LEU A 92 -0.05 15.21 -1.40
C LEU A 92 -0.80 16.51 -1.15
N THR A 93 -0.11 17.66 -1.10
CA THR A 93 -0.80 18.94 -0.92
C THR A 93 -1.88 19.18 -1.98
N PRO A 94 -1.63 18.90 -3.28
CA PRO A 94 -2.69 19.04 -4.27
C PRO A 94 -3.91 18.19 -4.03
N TYR A 95 -3.77 17.12 -3.24
CA TYR A 95 -4.84 16.18 -2.94
C TYR A 95 -5.44 16.39 -1.56
N GLY A 96 -5.22 17.58 -1.00
CA GLY A 96 -5.89 18.00 0.22
C GLY A 96 -5.13 17.81 1.51
N LEU A 97 -3.88 17.38 1.46
CA LEU A 97 -3.08 17.27 2.68
C LEU A 97 -2.71 18.66 3.18
N LYS A 98 -3.01 18.91 4.44
CA LYS A 98 -2.64 20.14 5.14
C LYS A 98 -2.07 19.79 6.50
N LEU A 99 -0.83 20.15 6.75
CA LEU A 99 -0.20 19.90 8.03
C LEU A 99 0.07 21.24 8.71
N PRO A 100 -0.07 21.33 10.03
CA PRO A 100 -0.49 20.25 10.93
C PRO A 100 -1.99 20.02 10.86
N GLU A 101 -2.39 18.74 10.85
CA GLU A 101 -3.79 18.35 10.88
C GLU A 101 -4.00 17.46 12.10
N LYS A 102 -4.80 17.94 13.05
CA LYS A 102 -4.92 17.36 14.37
C LYS A 102 -5.50 15.94 14.37
N TRP A 103 -6.40 15.66 13.43
CA TRP A 103 -7.15 14.40 13.41
C TRP A 103 -6.81 13.52 12.19
N LEU A 104 -5.68 13.77 11.56
CA LEU A 104 -5.28 12.96 10.41
C LEU A 104 -5.03 11.51 10.83
N SER A 105 -5.69 10.59 10.15
CA SER A 105 -5.51 9.15 10.37
C SER A 105 -4.68 8.53 9.26
N ALA A 106 -4.24 7.28 9.48
CA ALA A 106 -3.57 6.53 8.42
C ALA A 106 -4.50 6.34 7.22
N TYR A 107 -5.80 6.16 7.48
CA TYR A 107 -6.79 6.07 6.42
C TYR A 107 -6.83 7.35 5.57
N ASP A 108 -6.82 8.52 6.23
CA ASP A 108 -6.82 9.79 5.51
C ASP A 108 -5.56 9.96 4.67
N LEU A 109 -4.41 9.62 5.23
CA LEU A 109 -3.16 9.70 4.49
C LEU A 109 -3.16 8.73 3.30
N GLY A 110 -3.65 7.52 3.52
CA GLY A 110 -3.80 6.52 2.47
C GLY A 110 -4.75 6.98 1.37
N SER A 111 -5.88 7.59 1.75
CA SER A 111 -6.86 8.09 0.78
C SER A 111 -6.28 9.18 -0.12
N ARG A 112 -5.49 10.09 0.44
CA ARG A 112 -4.85 11.13 -0.36
C ARG A 112 -3.77 10.55 -1.27
N THR A 113 -3.07 9.55 -0.79
CA THR A 113 -2.08 8.84 -1.59
C THR A 113 -2.76 8.10 -2.75
N GLU A 114 -3.89 7.47 -2.49
CA GLU A 114 -4.68 6.82 -3.52
C GLU A 114 -5.11 7.81 -4.60
N SER A 115 -5.56 8.98 -4.19
CA SER A 115 -5.97 10.04 -5.13
C SER A 115 -4.81 10.46 -6.03
N TRP A 116 -3.62 10.55 -5.47
CA TRP A 116 -2.42 10.87 -6.23
C TRP A 116 -2.06 9.76 -7.22
N LEU A 117 -2.05 8.51 -6.75
CA LEU A 117 -1.72 7.37 -7.62
C LEU A 117 -2.73 7.24 -8.76
N ASP A 118 -4.01 7.44 -8.46
CA ASP A 118 -5.04 7.43 -9.49
C ASP A 118 -4.83 8.58 -10.49
N ASP A 119 -4.46 9.76 -10.02
CA ASP A 119 -4.19 10.90 -10.88
C ASP A 119 -3.00 10.65 -11.81
N LEU A 120 -1.96 9.99 -11.31
CA LEU A 120 -0.83 9.59 -12.14
C LEU A 120 -1.27 8.70 -13.31
N GLY A 121 -2.22 7.82 -13.07
CA GLY A 121 -2.72 6.91 -14.11
C GLY A 121 -3.75 7.54 -15.04
N SER A 122 -4.65 8.34 -14.50
CA SER A 122 -5.84 8.82 -15.24
C SER A 122 -5.84 10.30 -15.54
N HIS A 123 -5.00 11.09 -14.88
CA HIS A 123 -4.99 12.56 -14.97
C HIS A 123 -6.35 13.19 -14.64
N TRP A 124 -7.03 12.61 -13.64
CA TRP A 124 -8.38 13.08 -13.32
C TRP A 124 -8.38 14.48 -12.69
N LYS A 125 -7.28 14.92 -12.11
CA LYS A 125 -7.20 16.22 -11.47
C LYS A 125 -6.17 17.15 -12.10
N LEU A 126 -4.94 16.67 -12.31
CA LEU A 126 -3.85 17.51 -12.81
C LEU A 126 -3.32 16.97 -14.14
N GLU A 127 -2.95 17.88 -15.01
CA GLU A 127 -2.30 17.51 -16.26
C GLU A 127 -0.93 16.89 -15.99
N ASN A 128 -0.21 17.45 -15.01
CA ASN A 128 1.10 16.94 -14.60
C ASN A 128 1.08 16.67 -13.09
N PRO A 129 0.63 15.48 -12.68
CA PRO A 129 0.65 15.12 -11.27
C PRO A 129 2.07 15.13 -10.69
N PRO A 130 2.22 15.43 -9.38
CA PRO A 130 3.54 15.48 -8.76
C PRO A 130 4.33 14.18 -8.93
N ALA A 131 5.63 14.32 -9.13
CA ALA A 131 6.58 13.22 -9.22
C ALA A 131 6.35 12.26 -10.39
N LYS A 132 5.59 12.67 -11.40
CA LYS A 132 5.28 11.82 -12.56
C LYS A 132 6.54 11.27 -13.23
N GLU A 133 7.57 12.10 -13.38
CA GLU A 133 8.81 11.67 -14.01
C GLU A 133 9.54 10.62 -13.20
N GLN A 134 9.59 10.79 -11.87
CA GLN A 134 10.22 9.83 -10.98
C GLN A 134 9.47 8.50 -10.98
N ILE A 135 8.15 8.55 -11.00
CA ILE A 135 7.30 7.36 -11.05
C ILE A 135 7.47 6.64 -12.39
N ALA A 136 7.57 7.38 -13.49
CA ALA A 136 7.84 6.79 -14.79
C ALA A 136 9.21 6.14 -14.84
N ALA A 137 10.22 6.79 -14.24
CA ALA A 137 11.59 6.30 -14.27
C ALA A 137 11.77 4.94 -13.59
N ILE A 138 10.99 4.63 -12.56
CA ILE A 138 11.07 3.33 -11.87
C ILE A 138 10.16 2.27 -12.48
N GLY A 139 9.43 2.60 -13.55
CA GLY A 139 8.56 1.64 -14.23
C GLY A 139 7.18 1.48 -13.63
N LEU A 140 6.81 2.31 -12.68
CA LEU A 140 5.51 2.18 -12.02
C LEU A 140 4.36 2.77 -12.84
N LEU A 141 4.63 3.80 -13.64
CA LEU A 141 3.57 4.53 -14.33
C LEU A 141 2.68 3.64 -15.23
N PRO A 142 3.23 2.74 -16.05
CA PRO A 142 2.37 1.86 -16.86
C PRO A 142 1.47 0.99 -16.01
N LEU A 143 1.96 0.51 -14.86
CA LEU A 143 1.16 -0.32 -13.97
C LEU A 143 0.01 0.46 -13.35
N LEU A 144 0.20 1.75 -13.09
CA LEU A 144 -0.87 2.60 -12.59
C LEU A 144 -1.94 2.85 -13.65
N LYS A 145 -1.54 2.96 -14.92
CA LYS A 145 -2.49 3.17 -16.01
C LYS A 145 -3.36 1.97 -16.25
N ASP A 146 -2.78 0.77 -16.16
CA ASP A 146 -3.49 -0.48 -16.47
C ASP A 146 -4.07 -1.14 -15.22
N GLY A 147 -3.64 -0.71 -14.04
CA GLY A 147 -4.05 -1.30 -12.78
C GLY A 147 -5.39 -0.79 -12.29
N THR A 148 -6.00 -1.55 -11.41
CA THR A 148 -7.25 -1.20 -10.74
C THR A 148 -7.00 -1.11 -9.25
N ILE A 149 -7.35 0.04 -8.67
CA ILE A 149 -7.25 0.23 -7.22
C ILE A 149 -8.43 -0.48 -6.57
N GLN A 150 -8.13 -1.34 -5.59
CA GLN A 150 -9.12 -2.12 -4.88
C GLN A 150 -9.38 -1.49 -3.51
N PRO A 151 -10.63 -1.13 -3.20
CA PRO A 151 -10.97 -0.65 -1.87
C PRO A 151 -11.20 -1.81 -0.91
N GLU A 152 -10.85 -1.59 0.35
CA GLU A 152 -11.23 -2.48 1.45
C GLU A 152 -10.94 -3.95 1.18
N VAL A 153 -9.70 -4.27 0.84
CA VAL A 153 -9.29 -5.64 0.61
C VAL A 153 -8.39 -6.13 1.73
N GLU A 154 -8.44 -7.42 1.94
CA GLU A 154 -7.51 -8.14 2.80
C GLU A 154 -6.66 -9.02 1.92
N ILE A 155 -5.39 -9.11 2.22
CA ILE A 155 -4.49 -10.01 1.51
C ILE A 155 -4.07 -11.10 2.48
N ARG A 156 -4.22 -12.34 2.09
CA ARG A 156 -3.80 -13.50 2.87
C ARG A 156 -2.75 -14.30 2.13
N ILE A 157 -2.06 -15.15 2.88
CA ILE A 157 -1.14 -16.12 2.31
C ILE A 157 -1.83 -17.48 2.39
N ASP A 158 -1.95 -18.16 1.26
CA ASP A 158 -2.61 -19.46 1.22
C ASP A 158 -1.66 -20.60 1.65
N SER A 159 -2.16 -21.84 1.65
CA SER A 159 -1.36 -23.00 2.03
C SER A 159 -0.17 -23.26 1.11
N LYS A 160 -0.18 -22.68 -0.07
CA LYS A 160 0.92 -22.77 -1.04
C LYS A 160 1.84 -21.55 -0.98
N LEU A 161 1.70 -20.73 0.06
CA LEU A 161 2.45 -19.50 0.29
C LEU A 161 2.26 -18.45 -0.80
N LYS A 162 1.11 -18.45 -1.45
CA LYS A 162 0.77 -17.46 -2.45
C LYS A 162 -0.11 -16.37 -1.86
N TYR A 163 -0.03 -15.18 -2.41
CA TYR A 163 -0.86 -14.06 -1.97
C TYR A 163 -2.26 -14.18 -2.56
N ILE A 164 -3.26 -14.10 -1.71
CA ILE A 164 -4.67 -14.14 -2.11
C ILE A 164 -5.32 -12.82 -1.69
N VAL A 165 -5.99 -12.19 -2.65
CA VAL A 165 -6.72 -10.95 -2.40
C VAL A 165 -8.16 -11.30 -2.08
N LEU A 166 -8.62 -10.89 -0.91
CA LEU A 166 -10.00 -11.11 -0.47
C LEU A 166 -10.72 -9.77 -0.43
N ARG A 167 -11.80 -9.71 -1.17
CA ARG A 167 -12.64 -8.52 -1.19
C ARG A 167 -13.84 -8.75 -0.32
N TYR A 168 -14.03 -7.90 0.67
CA TYR A 168 -15.19 -7.96 1.53
C TYR A 168 -16.28 -7.09 0.96
N PHE A 169 -17.39 -7.69 0.68
CA PHE A 169 -18.59 -6.96 0.30
C PHE A 169 -19.47 -6.88 1.53
N PHE A 170 -19.54 -5.71 2.13
CA PHE A 170 -20.43 -5.47 3.24
C PHE A 170 -21.59 -4.63 2.75
N PRO A 171 -22.80 -5.21 2.68
CA PRO A 171 -23.97 -4.37 2.42
C PRO A 171 -24.07 -3.36 3.56
N ARG A 172 -24.21 -2.11 3.21
CA ARG A 172 -24.34 -1.02 4.18
C ARG A 172 -25.80 -0.69 4.30
N PRO A 173 -26.54 -1.37 5.16
CA PRO A 173 -28.00 -1.25 5.17
C PRO A 173 -28.49 0.13 5.52
N ASP A 174 -27.70 0.91 6.21
CA ASP A 174 -28.13 2.19 6.73
C ASP A 174 -27.72 3.39 5.89
N TYR A 175 -27.14 3.16 4.74
CA TYR A 175 -26.59 4.25 3.92
C TYR A 175 -27.27 4.42 2.59
N PHE A 176 -28.40 3.76 2.46
CA PHE A 176 -29.15 3.78 1.21
C PHE A 176 -30.47 4.43 1.38
#